data_89acf71a40e25869307241b82f509c50
#
_entry.id   89acf71a40e25869307241b82f509c50
#
_cell.length_a   1.000
_cell.length_b   1.000
_cell.length_c   1.000
_cell.angle_alpha   90.00
_cell.angle_beta   90.00
_cell.angle_gamma   90.00
#
_symmetry.space_group_name_H-M   'P 1'
#
loop_
_entity.id
_entity.type
_entity.pdbx_description
1 polymer ?
#
loop_
_entity_poly.entity_id
_entity_poly.type
_entity_poly.pdbx_seq_one_letter_code
_entity_poly.pdbx_strand_id
1 'polypeptide(L)'
;MSHTGEYAMIKKIKHIGVAVEDLQTARDFFQETFGLSTSDQENFGELIFSFIPIAGTNLELLQSTEAEGQIAKFIQKRGQGVHHIALEVDDIQAELDRLKAKGLKLINEQPYRNAHQDLVAFIHPKSTFGVLIELIQADD
;
A
#
# COMPACT_ATOMS: atom_id res chain seq x y z
N MET A 1 -6.56 3.52 -23.31
CA MET A 1 -7.86 2.88 -23.51
C MET A 1 -8.79 3.20 -22.37
N SER A 2 -10.01 3.51 -22.69
CA SER A 2 -11.00 3.92 -21.70
C SER A 2 -11.93 2.75 -21.35
N HIS A 3 -12.21 2.56 -20.09
CA HIS A 3 -13.17 1.57 -19.61
C HIS A 3 -14.31 2.28 -18.91
N THR A 4 -15.49 1.74 -19.10
CA THR A 4 -16.68 2.24 -18.44
C THR A 4 -17.42 1.05 -17.82
N GLY A 5 -18.44 1.32 -17.02
CA GLY A 5 -19.23 0.29 -16.40
C GLY A 5 -18.44 -0.56 -15.42
N GLU A 6 -18.47 -1.89 -15.61
CA GLU A 6 -17.92 -2.81 -14.65
C GLU A 6 -16.41 -2.70 -14.43
N TYR A 7 -15.69 -2.03 -15.35
CA TYR A 7 -14.24 -1.88 -15.18
C TYR A 7 -13.85 -0.55 -14.56
N ALA A 8 -14.80 0.34 -14.31
CA ALA A 8 -14.49 1.67 -13.77
C ALA A 8 -14.51 1.67 -12.24
N MET A 9 -13.93 0.64 -11.62
CA MET A 9 -13.91 0.51 -10.16
C MET A 9 -12.64 1.04 -9.51
N ILE A 10 -11.55 1.09 -10.26
CA ILE A 10 -10.29 1.63 -9.77
C ILE A 10 -10.28 3.12 -10.00
N LYS A 11 -10.16 3.90 -8.93
CA LYS A 11 -10.26 5.36 -9.00
C LYS A 11 -8.90 6.02 -9.18
N LYS A 12 -7.89 5.51 -8.51
CA LYS A 12 -6.55 6.12 -8.55
C LYS A 12 -5.55 5.24 -7.81
N ILE A 13 -4.28 5.59 -7.93
CA ILE A 13 -3.25 5.07 -7.04
C ILE A 13 -3.36 5.85 -5.75
N LYS A 14 -3.72 5.19 -4.66
CA LYS A 14 -3.89 5.82 -3.35
C LYS A 14 -2.55 6.12 -2.70
N HIS A 15 -1.67 5.12 -2.69
CA HIS A 15 -0.31 5.31 -2.20
C HIS A 15 0.64 4.27 -2.78
N ILE A 16 1.93 4.57 -2.65
CA ILE A 16 3.01 3.66 -2.98
C ILE A 16 3.76 3.43 -1.67
N GLY A 17 3.77 2.17 -1.21
CA GLY A 17 4.45 1.80 0.03
C GLY A 17 5.94 1.59 -0.23
N VAL A 18 6.78 2.24 0.57
CA VAL A 18 8.23 2.16 0.45
C VAL A 18 8.80 1.65 1.77
N ALA A 19 9.48 0.51 1.70
CA ALA A 19 10.10 -0.09 2.87
C ALA A 19 11.44 0.59 3.14
N VAL A 20 11.62 1.09 4.36
CA VAL A 20 12.84 1.78 4.77
C VAL A 20 13.37 1.19 6.06
N GLU A 21 14.69 1.26 6.24
CA GLU A 21 15.32 0.76 7.45
C GLU A 21 15.12 1.68 8.65
N ASP A 22 15.04 2.99 8.39
CA ASP A 22 14.87 4.00 9.44
C ASP A 22 13.94 5.08 8.95
N LEU A 23 12.75 5.13 9.54
CA LEU A 23 11.70 6.05 9.12
C LEU A 23 12.13 7.52 9.24
N GLN A 24 12.75 7.90 10.36
CA GLN A 24 13.15 9.31 10.55
C GLN A 24 14.17 9.75 9.52
N THR A 25 15.17 8.91 9.25
CA THR A 25 16.17 9.20 8.24
C THR A 25 15.54 9.40 6.87
N ALA A 26 14.58 8.53 6.51
CA ALA A 26 13.90 8.66 5.23
C ALA A 26 13.05 9.92 5.17
N ARG A 27 12.31 10.24 6.24
CA ARG A 27 11.50 11.47 6.30
C ARG A 27 12.39 12.70 6.10
N ASP A 28 13.50 12.77 6.83
CA ASP A 28 14.42 13.90 6.74
C ASP A 28 14.97 14.04 5.32
N PHE A 29 15.32 12.92 4.70
CA PHE A 29 15.83 12.93 3.33
C PHE A 29 14.83 13.55 2.35
N PHE A 30 13.57 13.09 2.39
CA PHE A 30 12.56 13.59 1.45
C PHE A 30 12.21 15.06 1.71
N GLN A 31 12.22 15.48 2.98
CA GLN A 31 11.98 16.89 3.31
C GLN A 31 13.12 17.78 2.82
N GLU A 32 14.34 17.40 3.13
CA GLU A 32 15.50 18.26 2.87
C GLU A 32 15.92 18.24 1.41
N THR A 33 15.80 17.09 0.76
CA THR A 33 16.25 16.93 -0.62
C THR A 33 15.22 17.41 -1.63
N PHE A 34 13.95 17.07 -1.41
CA PHE A 34 12.88 17.36 -2.37
C PHE A 34 11.92 18.44 -1.90
N GLY A 35 12.06 18.91 -0.67
CA GLY A 35 11.14 19.92 -0.12
C GLY A 35 9.73 19.40 0.10
N LEU A 36 9.57 18.09 0.29
CA LEU A 36 8.26 17.49 0.47
C LEU A 36 7.84 17.50 1.94
N SER A 37 6.55 17.68 2.19
CA SER A 37 6.01 17.58 3.55
C SER A 37 5.83 16.12 3.93
N THR A 38 6.00 15.81 5.21
CA THR A 38 5.74 14.46 5.73
C THR A 38 4.73 14.54 6.86
N SER A 39 3.85 13.55 6.96
CA SER A 39 2.93 13.47 8.08
C SER A 39 3.68 13.03 9.34
N ASP A 40 3.04 13.21 10.49
CA ASP A 40 3.58 12.69 11.73
C ASP A 40 3.66 11.17 11.68
N GLN A 41 4.59 10.62 12.47
CA GLN A 41 4.73 9.17 12.56
C GLN A 41 3.48 8.56 13.19
N GLU A 42 3.02 7.47 12.59
CA GLU A 42 1.91 6.68 13.12
C GLU A 42 2.41 5.28 13.43
N ASN A 43 1.73 4.63 14.34
CA ASN A 43 2.07 3.27 14.76
C ASN A 43 0.86 2.36 14.58
N PHE A 44 1.09 1.15 14.06
CA PHE A 44 0.04 0.15 13.97
C PHE A 44 0.69 -1.24 14.07
N GLY A 45 0.48 -1.90 15.22
CA GLY A 45 1.16 -3.16 15.49
C GLY A 45 2.66 -2.98 15.50
N GLU A 46 3.34 -3.73 14.65
CA GLU A 46 4.81 -3.68 14.53
C GLU A 46 5.28 -2.69 13.48
N LEU A 47 4.38 -1.91 12.90
CA LEU A 47 4.72 -0.93 11.88
C LEU A 47 4.75 0.47 12.44
N ILE A 48 5.73 1.25 12.01
CA ILE A 48 5.68 2.70 12.10
C ILE A 48 5.73 3.25 10.67
N PHE A 49 4.99 4.31 10.42
CA PHE A 49 4.88 4.83 9.06
C PHE A 49 4.55 6.32 9.05
N SER A 50 4.82 6.95 7.91
CA SER A 50 4.46 8.34 7.63
C SER A 50 4.10 8.46 6.17
N PHE A 51 3.27 9.45 5.85
CA PHE A 51 2.86 9.73 4.48
C PHE A 51 3.53 10.99 3.95
N ILE A 52 3.88 10.95 2.67
CA ILE A 52 4.37 12.11 1.92
C ILE A 52 3.34 12.37 0.83
N PRO A 53 2.46 13.39 0.98
CA PRO A 53 1.44 13.64 -0.03
C PRO A 53 2.04 14.30 -1.27
N ILE A 54 1.67 13.79 -2.44
CA ILE A 54 2.08 14.34 -3.73
C ILE A 54 0.88 14.33 -4.66
N ALA A 55 0.24 15.47 -4.84
CA ALA A 55 -0.86 15.65 -5.82
C ALA A 55 -1.94 14.56 -5.73
N GLY A 56 -2.37 14.23 -4.53
CA GLY A 56 -3.46 13.28 -4.31
C GLY A 56 -3.03 11.83 -4.16
N THR A 57 -1.75 11.54 -4.36
CA THR A 57 -1.18 10.20 -4.12
C THR A 57 -0.13 10.34 -3.02
N ASN A 58 -0.05 9.38 -2.13
CA ASN A 58 0.94 9.43 -1.05
C ASN A 58 2.07 8.44 -1.32
N LEU A 59 3.30 8.83 -0.96
CA LEU A 59 4.32 7.84 -0.66
C LEU A 59 4.11 7.46 0.80
N GLU A 60 4.07 6.18 1.10
CA GLU A 60 3.95 5.69 2.47
C GLU A 60 5.28 5.07 2.86
N LEU A 61 6.00 5.73 3.75
CA LEU A 61 7.26 5.20 4.26
C LEU A 61 6.95 4.25 5.40
N LEU A 62 7.47 3.03 5.32
CA LEU A 62 7.13 1.95 6.25
C LEU A 62 8.41 1.38 6.89
N GLN A 63 8.38 1.21 8.20
CA GLN A 63 9.47 0.56 8.93
C GLN A 63 8.87 -0.46 9.91
N SER A 64 9.48 -1.65 9.99
CA SER A 64 9.16 -2.61 11.05
C SER A 64 9.88 -2.22 12.33
N THR A 65 9.19 -2.33 13.46
CA THR A 65 9.83 -2.13 14.77
C THR A 65 10.46 -3.42 15.28
N GLU A 66 10.21 -4.55 14.61
CA GLU A 66 10.72 -5.86 15.02
C GLU A 66 11.45 -6.53 13.87
N ALA A 67 12.53 -7.25 14.19
CA ALA A 67 13.37 -7.91 13.21
C ALA A 67 12.61 -8.97 12.40
N GLU A 68 11.55 -9.56 12.97
CA GLU A 68 10.76 -10.60 12.31
C GLU A 68 9.53 -10.05 11.61
N GLY A 69 9.36 -8.73 11.59
CA GLY A 69 8.23 -8.11 10.92
C GLY A 69 8.32 -8.26 9.40
N GLN A 70 7.17 -8.12 8.74
CA GLN A 70 7.09 -8.31 7.29
C GLN A 70 7.96 -7.33 6.51
N ILE A 71 7.98 -6.07 6.91
CA ILE A 71 8.81 -5.07 6.22
C ILE A 71 10.29 -5.37 6.44
N ALA A 72 10.68 -5.77 7.66
CA ALA A 72 12.07 -6.15 7.93
C ALA A 72 12.49 -7.34 7.07
N LYS A 73 11.62 -8.34 6.95
CA LYS A 73 11.91 -9.52 6.11
C LYS A 73 12.02 -9.15 4.64
N PHE A 74 11.15 -8.24 4.19
CA PHE A 74 11.23 -7.75 2.82
C PHE A 74 12.59 -7.10 2.55
N ILE A 75 13.05 -6.24 3.46
CA ILE A 75 14.32 -5.55 3.31
C ILE A 75 15.49 -6.55 3.34
N GLN A 76 15.41 -7.56 4.20
CA GLN A 76 16.44 -8.61 4.25
C GLN A 76 16.59 -9.33 2.92
N LYS A 77 15.48 -9.56 2.22
CA LYS A 77 15.48 -10.27 0.95
C LYS A 77 15.79 -9.39 -0.24
N ARG A 78 15.29 -8.17 -0.25
CA ARG A 78 15.30 -7.33 -1.45
C ARG A 78 15.96 -5.97 -1.26
N GLY A 79 16.30 -5.59 -0.01
CA GLY A 79 16.77 -4.26 0.29
C GLY A 79 15.63 -3.28 0.41
N GLN A 80 15.95 -2.03 0.70
CA GLN A 80 14.96 -0.96 0.78
C GLN A 80 14.37 -0.69 -0.61
N GLY A 81 13.13 -0.26 -0.65
CA GLY A 81 12.49 0.08 -1.93
C GLY A 81 10.99 -0.07 -1.89
N VAL A 82 10.38 -0.04 -3.07
CA VAL A 82 8.92 -0.14 -3.19
C VAL A 82 8.46 -1.51 -2.71
N HIS A 83 7.53 -1.49 -1.76
CA HIS A 83 6.95 -2.70 -1.19
C HIS A 83 5.61 -3.05 -1.84
N HIS A 84 4.75 -2.06 -2.06
CA HIS A 84 3.45 -2.29 -2.67
C HIS A 84 2.89 -1.03 -3.29
N ILE A 85 1.87 -1.22 -4.14
CA ILE A 85 1.10 -0.13 -4.74
C ILE A 85 -0.35 -0.34 -4.33
N ALA A 86 -0.97 0.70 -3.75
CA ALA A 86 -2.37 0.64 -3.32
C ALA A 86 -3.26 1.33 -4.35
N LEU A 87 -4.29 0.61 -4.79
CA LEU A 87 -5.28 1.11 -5.73
C LEU A 87 -6.59 1.35 -4.99
N GLU A 88 -7.10 2.57 -5.07
CA GLU A 88 -8.38 2.90 -4.44
C GLU A 88 -9.52 2.40 -5.33
N VAL A 89 -10.49 1.71 -4.72
CA VAL A 89 -11.63 1.13 -5.42
C VAL A 89 -12.93 1.59 -4.78
N ASP A 90 -14.03 1.51 -5.53
CA ASP A 90 -15.36 1.88 -5.04
C ASP A 90 -15.97 0.81 -4.14
N ASP A 91 -15.81 -0.47 -4.52
CA ASP A 91 -16.43 -1.60 -3.82
C ASP A 91 -15.41 -2.74 -3.80
N ILE A 92 -14.71 -2.85 -2.69
CA ILE A 92 -13.57 -3.76 -2.59
C ILE A 92 -14.02 -5.22 -2.66
N GLN A 93 -15.14 -5.58 -2.03
CA GLN A 93 -15.60 -6.97 -2.08
C GLN A 93 -15.97 -7.39 -3.49
N ALA A 94 -16.69 -6.51 -4.22
CA ALA A 94 -17.04 -6.81 -5.60
C ALA A 94 -15.79 -6.97 -6.46
N GLU A 95 -14.78 -6.15 -6.23
CA GLU A 95 -13.53 -6.24 -6.98
C GLU A 95 -12.79 -7.54 -6.66
N LEU A 96 -12.72 -7.92 -5.39
CA LEU A 96 -12.09 -9.18 -5.00
C LEU A 96 -12.80 -10.38 -5.64
N ASP A 97 -14.14 -10.37 -5.63
CA ASP A 97 -14.93 -11.45 -6.23
C ASP A 97 -14.68 -11.54 -7.72
N ARG A 98 -14.61 -10.39 -8.40
CA ARG A 98 -14.36 -10.33 -9.84
C ARG A 98 -12.97 -10.87 -10.18
N LEU A 99 -11.94 -10.47 -9.41
CA LEU A 99 -10.57 -10.92 -9.65
C LEU A 99 -10.41 -12.41 -9.38
N LYS A 100 -11.06 -12.90 -8.33
CA LYS A 100 -11.05 -14.32 -8.02
C LYS A 100 -11.69 -15.13 -9.14
N ALA A 101 -12.79 -14.64 -9.68
CA ALA A 101 -13.47 -15.31 -10.80
C ALA A 101 -12.59 -15.35 -12.05
N LYS A 102 -11.71 -14.39 -12.22
CA LYS A 102 -10.74 -14.35 -13.32
C LYS A 102 -9.53 -15.26 -13.08
N GLY A 103 -9.44 -15.88 -11.93
CA GLY A 103 -8.35 -16.80 -11.62
C GLY A 103 -7.15 -16.18 -10.93
N LEU A 104 -7.24 -14.93 -10.50
CA LEU A 104 -6.14 -14.33 -9.77
C LEU A 104 -6.00 -14.93 -8.38
N LYS A 105 -4.77 -15.06 -7.93
CA LYS A 105 -4.49 -15.53 -6.59
C LYS A 105 -4.54 -14.34 -5.64
N LEU A 106 -5.45 -14.39 -4.66
CA LEU A 106 -5.61 -13.33 -3.68
C LEU A 106 -4.92 -13.74 -2.38
N ILE A 107 -4.22 -12.80 -1.75
CA ILE A 107 -3.70 -13.04 -0.40
C ILE A 107 -4.88 -12.98 0.58
N ASN A 108 -5.77 -12.01 0.39
CA ASN A 108 -6.97 -11.85 1.22
C ASN A 108 -8.20 -12.00 0.34
N GLU A 109 -9.03 -12.98 0.62
CA GLU A 109 -10.30 -13.13 -0.10
C GLU A 109 -11.40 -12.26 0.51
N GLN A 110 -11.19 -11.83 1.76
CA GLN A 110 -12.08 -10.92 2.47
C GLN A 110 -11.27 -9.69 2.89
N PRO A 111 -11.81 -8.48 2.76
CA PRO A 111 -11.09 -7.30 3.21
C PRO A 111 -11.06 -7.20 4.73
N TYR A 112 -10.10 -6.44 5.25
CA TYR A 112 -9.99 -6.16 6.67
C TYR A 112 -9.71 -4.68 6.88
N ARG A 113 -9.88 -4.19 8.11
CA ARG A 113 -9.67 -2.77 8.44
C ARG A 113 -8.20 -2.50 8.73
N ASN A 114 -7.67 -1.43 8.14
CA ASN A 114 -6.31 -0.99 8.42
C ASN A 114 -6.31 0.02 9.58
N ALA A 115 -5.16 0.68 9.82
CA ALA A 115 -5.00 1.64 10.90
C ALA A 115 -5.97 2.82 10.82
N HIS A 116 -6.37 3.20 9.61
CA HIS A 116 -7.29 4.33 9.38
C HIS A 116 -8.74 3.88 9.19
N GLN A 117 -9.04 2.62 9.47
CA GLN A 117 -10.36 2.04 9.34
C GLN A 117 -10.83 1.91 7.90
N ASP A 118 -9.93 2.01 6.94
CA ASP A 118 -10.23 1.71 5.54
C ASP A 118 -10.24 0.19 5.34
N LEU A 119 -11.04 -0.28 4.39
CA LEU A 119 -11.05 -1.68 4.01
C LEU A 119 -9.91 -1.95 3.04
N VAL A 120 -9.11 -2.97 3.32
CA VAL A 120 -7.96 -3.31 2.48
C VAL A 120 -7.88 -4.81 2.24
N ALA A 121 -7.26 -5.19 1.12
CA ALA A 121 -6.96 -6.57 0.79
C ALA A 121 -5.82 -6.60 -0.22
N PHE A 122 -5.02 -7.66 -0.19
CA PHE A 122 -3.85 -7.78 -1.05
C PHE A 122 -4.04 -8.87 -2.10
N ILE A 123 -3.52 -8.60 -3.30
CA ILE A 123 -3.46 -9.55 -4.41
C ILE A 123 -2.05 -10.13 -4.45
N HIS A 124 -1.94 -11.45 -4.60
CA HIS A 124 -0.63 -12.10 -4.61
C HIS A 124 0.20 -11.63 -5.80
N PRO A 125 1.46 -11.26 -5.60
CA PRO A 125 2.29 -10.74 -6.70
C PRO A 125 2.49 -11.70 -7.86
N LYS A 126 2.30 -13.00 -7.68
CA LYS A 126 2.34 -13.96 -8.79
C LYS A 126 1.31 -13.65 -9.86
N SER A 127 0.19 -13.07 -9.48
CA SER A 127 -0.89 -12.74 -10.42
C SER A 127 -0.73 -11.37 -11.06
N THR A 128 0.21 -10.56 -10.56
CA THR A 128 0.40 -9.17 -10.99
C THR A 128 1.85 -8.87 -11.30
N PHE A 129 2.53 -9.83 -11.94
CA PHE A 129 3.89 -9.64 -12.50
C PHE A 129 4.93 -9.28 -11.45
N GLY A 130 4.79 -9.80 -10.25
CA GLY A 130 5.76 -9.56 -9.19
C GLY A 130 5.50 -8.31 -8.36
N VAL A 131 4.43 -7.57 -8.65
CA VAL A 131 4.07 -6.35 -7.92
C VAL A 131 3.01 -6.69 -6.88
N LEU A 132 3.29 -6.42 -5.61
CA LEU A 132 2.28 -6.58 -4.57
C LEU A 132 1.26 -5.44 -4.70
N ILE A 133 0.02 -5.79 -5.00
CA ILE A 133 -1.06 -4.81 -5.16
C ILE A 133 -1.98 -4.86 -3.95
N GLU A 134 -2.24 -3.71 -3.37
CA GLU A 134 -3.22 -3.53 -2.31
C GLU A 134 -4.45 -2.86 -2.91
N LEU A 135 -5.64 -3.40 -2.59
CA LEU A 135 -6.89 -2.69 -2.89
C LEU A 135 -7.33 -1.99 -1.63
N ILE A 136 -7.80 -0.76 -1.75
CA ILE A 136 -8.23 0.03 -0.60
C ILE A 136 -9.53 0.76 -0.92
N GLN A 137 -10.49 0.63 0.00
CA GLN A 137 -11.76 1.35 -0.06
C GLN A 137 -11.85 2.24 1.16
N ALA A 138 -11.89 3.54 0.93
CA ALA A 138 -11.94 4.50 2.02
C ALA A 138 -13.25 4.37 2.80
N ASP A 139 -13.16 4.54 4.11
CA ASP A 139 -14.32 4.51 5.00
C ASP A 139 -14.85 5.94 5.14
N ASP A 140 -15.74 6.31 4.24
CA ASP A 140 -16.30 7.67 4.22
C ASP A 140 -17.51 7.80 5.10
#